data_ac441ef182e57681e861cbcb57a26ed8
#
_entry.id   ac441ef182e57681e861cbcb57a26ed8
#
_cell.length_a   1.000
_cell.length_b   1.000
_cell.length_c   1.000
_cell.angle_alpha   90.00
_cell.angle_beta   90.00
_cell.angle_gamma   90.00
#
_symmetry.space_group_name_H-M   'P 1'
#
loop_
_entity.id
_entity.type
_entity.pdbx_description
1 polymer ?
#
loop_
_entity_poly.entity_id
_entity_poly.type
_entity_poly.pdbx_seq_one_letter_code
_entity_poly.pdbx_strand_id
1 'polypeptide(L)'
;LLRSNNYICHFFVVRREIAEKTGGLRPEYNGAQDYDYIFRCTEMAGKIVHIPRVLYHWRVHSASTADNPASKLYAYEAGKKAIEGNLARCGEEGTVTLRSDYGFYGVDYKLRGTPLVSILIPNKDQADTLRTCLESIKKKCMYPSYEILIIENNSTEEATFSYYKELEAQGIRVLKYPKQGFNYSAINNFGVKEAKGEYLLFLNNDMEIITPDFMEKMVSNLQRPQIGAVGAKLYYPDNTVQHAGIIIGIGGIAGHAFLGLARGRSGYLHKASLQMNVSAVTAACMMMKKEVFEEVGGFEEELSVAFNDVDLCLRIGKAGYKIVYNPHVELYHYESKSRGAEDDEKKVRRFQSEIEFMRSRWIGLLKAGDPCYNPNLTLASWNYGLRADGRGVKPWIK
;
A
#
# COMPACT_ATOMS: atom_id res chain seq x y z
N LEU A 1 0.48 0.67 -10.73
CA LEU A 1 1.68 0.04 -11.27
C LEU A 1 1.98 0.46 -12.72
N LEU A 2 0.95 0.55 -13.62
CA LEU A 2 1.20 0.93 -15.03
C LEU A 2 1.87 2.31 -15.16
N ARG A 3 1.55 3.28 -14.31
CA ARG A 3 2.25 4.58 -14.27
C ARG A 3 3.65 4.54 -13.66
N SER A 4 4.05 3.40 -13.11
CA SER A 4 5.40 3.22 -12.56
C SER A 4 6.31 2.43 -13.49
N ASN A 5 5.75 1.62 -14.38
CA ASN A 5 6.49 0.78 -15.33
C ASN A 5 5.55 0.23 -16.40
N ASN A 6 6.03 0.11 -17.64
CA ASN A 6 5.31 -0.54 -18.73
C ASN A 6 5.39 -2.08 -18.61
N TYR A 7 4.64 -2.65 -17.67
CA TYR A 7 4.67 -4.09 -17.39
C TYR A 7 3.75 -4.94 -18.31
N ILE A 8 2.94 -4.31 -19.16
CA ILE A 8 2.02 -5.01 -20.07
C ILE A 8 2.75 -5.47 -21.35
N CYS A 9 3.76 -4.74 -21.82
CA CYS A 9 4.54 -5.15 -22.96
C CYS A 9 5.65 -6.17 -22.56
N HIS A 10 6.00 -7.17 -23.37
CA HIS A 10 5.40 -7.53 -24.66
C HIS A 10 4.56 -8.77 -24.44
N PHE A 11 3.63 -8.98 -24.89
CA PHE A 11 2.75 -9.36 -25.94
C PHE A 11 1.35 -8.78 -25.63
N PHE A 12 1.06 -7.65 -26.24
CA PHE A 12 -0.19 -6.91 -26.02
C PHE A 12 -1.18 -7.24 -27.14
N VAL A 13 -2.42 -7.59 -26.75
CA VAL A 13 -3.53 -7.86 -27.68
C VAL A 13 -4.70 -6.95 -27.32
N VAL A 14 -5.29 -6.31 -28.30
CA VAL A 14 -6.42 -5.41 -28.13
C VAL A 14 -7.51 -5.73 -29.14
N ARG A 15 -8.77 -5.55 -28.79
CA ARG A 15 -9.88 -5.68 -29.71
C ARG A 15 -9.80 -4.61 -30.82
N ARG A 16 -10.13 -5.00 -32.07
CA ARG A 16 -10.09 -4.10 -33.22
C ARG A 16 -10.87 -2.81 -32.97
N GLU A 17 -12.10 -2.89 -32.45
CA GLU A 17 -12.94 -1.74 -32.15
C GLU A 17 -12.30 -0.72 -31.17
N ILE A 18 -11.50 -1.18 -30.21
CA ILE A 18 -10.75 -0.30 -29.31
C ILE A 18 -9.55 0.28 -30.05
N ALA A 19 -8.83 -0.53 -30.85
CA ALA A 19 -7.70 -0.10 -31.64
C ALA A 19 -8.10 1.00 -32.64
N GLU A 20 -9.23 0.86 -33.32
CA GLU A 20 -9.77 1.83 -34.25
C GLU A 20 -10.18 3.14 -33.57
N LYS A 21 -10.81 3.07 -32.39
CA LYS A 21 -11.20 4.24 -31.60
C LYS A 21 -10.02 5.00 -31.01
N THR A 22 -8.98 4.28 -30.56
CA THR A 22 -7.79 4.91 -29.96
C THR A 22 -6.87 5.52 -31.02
N GLY A 23 -7.00 5.15 -32.28
CA GLY A 23 -6.04 5.47 -33.33
C GLY A 23 -4.75 4.66 -33.22
N GLY A 24 -3.86 4.78 -34.17
CA GLY A 24 -2.61 4.04 -34.24
C GLY A 24 -1.54 4.46 -33.22
N LEU A 25 -0.32 3.96 -33.45
CA LEU A 25 0.86 4.42 -32.74
C LEU A 25 1.20 5.87 -33.13
N ARG A 26 1.66 6.65 -32.17
CA ARG A 26 1.92 8.08 -32.34
C ARG A 26 3.44 8.35 -32.41
N PRO A 27 3.95 9.00 -33.47
CA PRO A 27 5.39 9.19 -33.67
C PRO A 27 6.04 10.09 -32.60
N GLU A 28 5.32 11.00 -31.97
CA GLU A 28 5.82 11.85 -30.89
C GLU A 28 6.23 11.08 -29.62
N TYR A 29 5.82 9.79 -29.52
CA TYR A 29 6.22 8.87 -28.47
C TYR A 29 7.25 7.81 -28.93
N ASN A 30 7.99 8.09 -30.01
CA ASN A 30 8.97 7.15 -30.53
C ASN A 30 9.94 6.66 -29.42
N GLY A 31 10.09 5.34 -29.32
CA GLY A 31 10.82 4.65 -28.25
C GLY A 31 9.95 4.17 -27.09
N ALA A 32 8.73 4.74 -26.90
CA ALA A 32 7.72 4.30 -25.93
C ALA A 32 6.29 4.40 -26.52
N GLN A 33 6.18 4.25 -27.85
CA GLN A 33 4.91 4.34 -28.58
C GLN A 33 3.89 3.28 -28.16
N ASP A 34 4.38 2.10 -27.78
CA ASP A 34 3.59 1.02 -27.19
C ASP A 34 3.02 1.39 -25.82
N TYR A 35 3.79 2.07 -25.00
CA TYR A 35 3.37 2.51 -23.66
C TYR A 35 2.24 3.54 -23.74
N ASP A 36 2.37 4.55 -24.59
CA ASP A 36 1.29 5.51 -24.88
C ASP A 36 0.04 4.80 -25.43
N TYR A 37 0.23 3.86 -26.36
CA TYR A 37 -0.87 3.10 -26.95
C TYR A 37 -1.59 2.23 -25.93
N ILE A 38 -0.84 1.54 -25.05
CA ILE A 38 -1.39 0.74 -23.96
C ILE A 38 -2.23 1.61 -23.02
N PHE A 39 -1.75 2.81 -22.64
CA PHE A 39 -2.55 3.74 -21.83
C PHE A 39 -3.87 4.08 -22.50
N ARG A 40 -3.85 4.52 -23.76
CA ARG A 40 -5.07 4.89 -24.49
C ARG A 40 -6.05 3.72 -24.64
N CYS A 41 -5.55 2.53 -24.91
CA CYS A 41 -6.38 1.32 -24.97
C CYS A 41 -6.97 0.94 -23.61
N THR A 42 -6.19 1.01 -22.53
CA THR A 42 -6.67 0.66 -21.18
C THR A 42 -7.64 1.69 -20.61
N GLU A 43 -7.53 2.97 -21.01
CA GLU A 43 -8.50 4.04 -20.68
C GLU A 43 -9.89 3.77 -21.26
N MET A 44 -9.97 3.09 -22.41
CA MET A 44 -11.22 2.78 -23.11
C MET A 44 -11.74 1.35 -22.86
N ALA A 45 -10.92 0.49 -22.29
CA ALA A 45 -11.26 -0.92 -22.11
C ALA A 45 -12.23 -1.12 -20.96
N GLY A 46 -13.37 -1.76 -21.20
CA GLY A 46 -14.29 -2.20 -20.15
C GLY A 46 -13.75 -3.38 -19.31
N LYS A 47 -12.81 -4.16 -19.88
CA LYS A 47 -12.19 -5.30 -19.21
C LYS A 47 -10.75 -5.49 -19.70
N ILE A 48 -9.85 -5.70 -18.74
CA ILE A 48 -8.46 -6.06 -18.98
C ILE A 48 -8.27 -7.50 -18.47
N VAL A 49 -7.68 -8.37 -19.30
CA VAL A 49 -7.45 -9.79 -18.97
C VAL A 49 -5.96 -10.07 -19.00
N HIS A 50 -5.44 -10.62 -17.92
CA HIS A 50 -4.09 -11.14 -17.84
C HIS A 50 -4.11 -12.64 -18.14
N ILE A 51 -3.24 -13.09 -19.07
CA ILE A 51 -3.02 -14.50 -19.36
C ILE A 51 -1.70 -14.90 -18.68
N PRO A 52 -1.74 -15.62 -17.55
CA PRO A 52 -0.54 -15.90 -16.75
C PRO A 52 0.25 -17.11 -17.33
N ARG A 53 0.68 -17.00 -18.59
CA ARG A 53 1.45 -18.00 -19.30
C ARG A 53 2.61 -17.36 -20.04
N VAL A 54 3.73 -18.06 -20.17
CA VAL A 54 4.87 -17.63 -20.99
C VAL A 54 4.54 -17.88 -22.46
N LEU A 55 4.08 -16.85 -23.16
CA LEU A 55 3.65 -16.94 -24.57
C LEU A 55 4.54 -16.15 -25.52
N TYR A 56 5.56 -15.46 -25.00
CA TYR A 56 6.44 -14.60 -25.78
C TYR A 56 7.90 -14.71 -25.28
N HIS A 57 8.84 -14.73 -26.22
CA HIS A 57 10.26 -14.67 -25.94
C HIS A 57 10.86 -13.44 -26.62
N TRP A 58 11.42 -12.55 -25.82
CA TRP A 58 12.13 -11.39 -26.33
C TRP A 58 13.59 -11.75 -26.62
N ARG A 59 13.99 -11.65 -27.90
CA ARG A 59 15.38 -11.92 -28.30
C ARG A 59 16.28 -10.79 -27.82
N VAL A 60 17.24 -11.12 -26.97
CA VAL A 60 18.29 -10.20 -26.52
C VAL A 60 19.41 -10.16 -27.55
N HIS A 61 19.88 -8.95 -27.87
CA HIS A 61 21.06 -8.71 -28.70
C HIS A 61 21.74 -7.40 -28.25
N SER A 62 23.02 -7.19 -28.61
CA SER A 62 23.85 -6.07 -28.10
C SER A 62 23.33 -4.66 -28.36
N ALA A 63 22.47 -4.48 -29.39
CA ALA A 63 21.84 -3.19 -29.71
C ALA A 63 20.44 -3.06 -29.08
N SER A 64 19.98 -4.01 -28.24
CA SER A 64 18.68 -3.95 -27.59
C SER A 64 18.77 -3.25 -26.24
N THR A 65 17.68 -2.59 -25.82
CA THR A 65 17.56 -2.01 -24.46
C THR A 65 17.60 -3.07 -23.37
N ALA A 66 17.34 -4.34 -23.71
CA ALA A 66 17.44 -5.45 -22.77
C ALA A 66 18.91 -5.78 -22.40
N ASP A 67 19.86 -5.54 -23.31
CA ASP A 67 21.29 -5.75 -23.07
C ASP A 67 21.98 -4.47 -22.63
N ASN A 68 21.64 -3.34 -23.26
CA ASN A 68 22.18 -2.01 -22.92
C ASN A 68 21.06 -0.99 -22.69
N PRO A 69 20.56 -0.85 -21.46
CA PRO A 69 19.51 0.11 -21.13
C PRO A 69 19.86 1.56 -21.51
N ALA A 70 21.14 1.96 -21.46
CA ALA A 70 21.59 3.30 -21.82
C ALA A 70 21.58 3.60 -23.32
N SER A 71 21.40 2.60 -24.18
CA SER A 71 21.45 2.76 -25.64
C SER A 71 20.36 3.65 -26.23
N LYS A 72 19.24 3.85 -25.51
CA LYS A 72 18.05 4.58 -25.98
C LYS A 72 17.44 5.46 -24.90
N LEU A 73 18.22 6.38 -24.35
CA LEU A 73 17.75 7.29 -23.29
C LEU A 73 16.47 8.05 -23.67
N TYR A 74 16.31 8.42 -24.95
CA TYR A 74 15.12 9.09 -25.47
C TYR A 74 13.83 8.27 -25.24
N ALA A 75 13.93 6.94 -25.19
CA ALA A 75 12.77 6.07 -24.95
C ALA A 75 12.20 6.25 -23.53
N TYR A 76 13.04 6.54 -22.56
CA TYR A 76 12.59 6.77 -21.18
C TYR A 76 11.94 8.13 -21.02
N GLU A 77 12.43 9.16 -21.72
CA GLU A 77 11.76 10.46 -21.80
C GLU A 77 10.42 10.36 -22.53
N ALA A 78 10.34 9.57 -23.59
CA ALA A 78 9.08 9.28 -24.28
C ALA A 78 8.09 8.53 -23.36
N GLY A 79 8.57 7.62 -22.54
CA GLY A 79 7.77 6.92 -21.52
C GLY A 79 7.24 7.86 -20.44
N LYS A 80 8.05 8.82 -19.98
CA LYS A 80 7.62 9.89 -19.10
C LYS A 80 6.47 10.71 -19.72
N LYS A 81 6.64 11.15 -20.96
CA LYS A 81 5.59 11.87 -21.73
C LYS A 81 4.31 11.04 -21.88
N ALA A 82 4.43 9.71 -22.07
CA ALA A 82 3.26 8.84 -22.16
C ALA A 82 2.45 8.81 -20.84
N ILE A 83 3.13 8.81 -19.69
CA ILE A 83 2.49 8.91 -18.38
C ILE A 83 1.85 10.29 -18.19
N GLU A 84 2.54 11.38 -18.52
CA GLU A 84 2.01 12.75 -18.47
C GLU A 84 0.76 12.90 -19.34
N GLY A 85 0.79 12.35 -20.55
CA GLY A 85 -0.38 12.30 -21.44
C GLY A 85 -1.54 11.50 -20.87
N ASN A 86 -1.28 10.38 -20.19
CA ASN A 86 -2.31 9.61 -19.47
C ASN A 86 -2.90 10.42 -18.30
N LEU A 87 -2.08 11.09 -17.50
CA LEU A 87 -2.57 11.94 -16.40
C LEU A 87 -3.52 13.01 -16.92
N ALA A 88 -3.12 13.73 -17.98
CA ALA A 88 -3.93 14.77 -18.58
C ALA A 88 -5.29 14.23 -19.11
N ARG A 89 -5.30 13.10 -19.81
CA ARG A 89 -6.54 12.47 -20.31
C ARG A 89 -7.46 11.97 -19.20
N CYS A 90 -6.89 11.55 -18.06
CA CYS A 90 -7.65 11.13 -16.87
C CYS A 90 -8.10 12.32 -16.00
N GLY A 91 -7.77 13.56 -16.34
CA GLY A 91 -8.06 14.75 -15.51
C GLY A 91 -7.29 14.76 -14.19
N GLU A 92 -6.16 14.05 -14.13
CA GLU A 92 -5.28 14.00 -12.95
C GLU A 92 -4.06 14.89 -13.18
N GLU A 93 -3.63 15.59 -12.14
CA GLU A 93 -2.44 16.44 -12.16
C GLU A 93 -1.35 15.83 -11.29
N GLY A 94 -0.10 15.92 -11.73
CA GLY A 94 1.05 15.42 -10.99
C GLY A 94 2.36 15.59 -11.77
N THR A 95 3.47 15.45 -11.05
CA THR A 95 4.82 15.48 -11.61
C THR A 95 5.32 14.07 -11.84
N VAL A 96 5.71 13.76 -13.06
CA VAL A 96 6.30 12.46 -13.42
C VAL A 96 7.82 12.57 -13.34
N THR A 97 8.45 11.67 -12.58
CA THR A 97 9.90 11.62 -12.40
C THR A 97 10.46 10.28 -12.90
N LEU A 98 11.60 10.32 -13.57
CA LEU A 98 12.41 9.14 -13.85
C LEU A 98 13.03 8.65 -12.54
N ARG A 99 13.08 7.33 -12.34
CA ARG A 99 13.80 6.72 -11.22
C ARG A 99 15.27 6.47 -11.61
N SER A 100 16.07 6.09 -10.63
CA SER A 100 17.49 5.75 -10.84
C SER A 100 17.70 4.64 -11.88
N ASP A 101 16.77 3.69 -11.93
CA ASP A 101 16.80 2.60 -12.87
C ASP A 101 15.92 2.92 -14.08
N TYR A 102 16.43 2.65 -15.27
CA TYR A 102 15.77 2.97 -16.53
C TYR A 102 14.44 2.21 -16.72
N GLY A 103 13.43 2.92 -17.23
CA GLY A 103 12.09 2.37 -17.49
C GLY A 103 11.19 2.31 -16.27
N PHE A 104 11.63 2.90 -15.13
CA PHE A 104 10.83 3.05 -13.93
C PHE A 104 10.56 4.52 -13.62
N TYR A 105 9.32 4.80 -13.19
CA TYR A 105 8.80 6.15 -13.01
C TYR A 105 8.13 6.30 -11.65
N GLY A 106 8.05 7.54 -11.19
CA GLY A 106 7.23 7.95 -10.06
C GLY A 106 6.26 9.03 -10.46
N VAL A 107 5.10 9.05 -9.82
CA VAL A 107 4.12 10.12 -9.97
C VAL A 107 3.83 10.73 -8.62
N ASP A 108 4.22 11.97 -8.45
CA ASP A 108 3.83 12.79 -7.30
C ASP A 108 2.57 13.55 -7.70
N TYR A 109 1.41 13.09 -7.22
CA TYR A 109 0.12 13.71 -7.53
C TYR A 109 0.00 15.07 -6.85
N LYS A 110 -0.58 16.03 -7.56
CA LYS A 110 -0.80 17.37 -7.03
C LYS A 110 -1.79 17.34 -5.88
N LEU A 111 -1.38 17.85 -4.74
CA LEU A 111 -2.26 18.06 -3.60
C LEU A 111 -3.24 19.21 -3.89
N ARG A 112 -4.53 18.96 -3.64
CA ARG A 112 -5.61 19.95 -3.82
C ARG A 112 -6.12 20.37 -2.46
N GLY A 113 -5.84 21.61 -2.06
CA GLY A 113 -6.20 22.11 -0.74
C GLY A 113 -5.48 21.35 0.39
N THR A 114 -5.95 21.57 1.60
CA THR A 114 -5.40 20.97 2.82
C THR A 114 -6.53 20.42 3.69
N PRO A 115 -7.24 19.36 3.25
CA PRO A 115 -8.31 18.75 4.03
C PRO A 115 -7.79 18.25 5.39
N LEU A 116 -8.63 18.30 6.40
CA LEU A 116 -8.26 17.87 7.76
C LEU A 116 -7.99 16.37 7.80
N VAL A 117 -6.85 15.99 8.38
CA VAL A 117 -6.47 14.60 8.67
C VAL A 117 -6.57 14.33 10.16
N SER A 118 -7.34 13.33 10.58
CA SER A 118 -7.34 12.84 11.96
C SER A 118 -6.36 11.67 12.09
N ILE A 119 -5.31 11.86 12.88
CA ILE A 119 -4.33 10.82 13.22
C ILE A 119 -4.83 10.09 14.45
N LEU A 120 -5.13 8.80 14.33
CA LEU A 120 -5.63 7.95 15.41
C LEU A 120 -4.48 7.07 15.90
N ILE A 121 -4.11 7.22 17.18
CA ILE A 121 -3.00 6.50 17.80
C ILE A 121 -3.53 5.77 19.04
N PRO A 122 -3.84 4.47 18.95
CA PRO A 122 -4.07 3.65 20.13
C PRO A 122 -2.83 3.60 21.02
N ASN A 123 -3.01 3.83 22.32
CA ASN A 123 -1.90 3.77 23.26
C ASN A 123 -2.28 3.08 24.56
N LYS A 124 -1.34 2.29 25.08
CA LYS A 124 -1.38 1.75 26.43
C LYS A 124 0.01 1.80 27.01
N ASP A 125 0.17 2.53 28.14
CA ASP A 125 1.46 2.68 28.80
C ASP A 125 2.56 3.15 27.82
N GLN A 126 3.85 2.88 28.06
CA GLN A 126 4.94 3.15 27.11
C GLN A 126 5.06 4.64 26.70
N ALA A 127 5.04 5.56 27.68
CA ALA A 127 5.09 7.00 27.43
C ALA A 127 6.24 7.45 26.50
N ASP A 128 7.44 6.86 26.64
CA ASP A 128 8.61 7.21 25.82
C ASP A 128 8.47 6.74 24.36
N THR A 129 7.80 5.61 24.13
CA THR A 129 7.51 5.11 22.78
C THR A 129 6.55 6.07 22.09
N LEU A 130 5.44 6.45 22.75
CA LEU A 130 4.50 7.43 22.24
C LEU A 130 5.17 8.79 22.02
N ARG A 131 6.06 9.22 22.92
CA ARG A 131 6.83 10.47 22.79
C ARG A 131 7.67 10.47 21.50
N THR A 132 8.40 9.42 21.23
CA THR A 132 9.20 9.26 20.00
C THR A 132 8.33 9.40 18.76
N CYS A 133 7.17 8.75 18.74
CA CYS A 133 6.22 8.84 17.64
C CYS A 133 5.75 10.29 17.42
N LEU A 134 5.22 10.94 18.45
CA LEU A 134 4.66 12.28 18.37
C LEU A 134 5.72 13.34 18.02
N GLU A 135 6.91 13.25 18.60
CA GLU A 135 8.03 14.16 18.28
C GLU A 135 8.47 13.99 16.83
N SER A 136 8.49 12.77 16.30
CA SER A 136 8.82 12.53 14.89
C SER A 136 7.79 13.16 13.95
N ILE A 137 6.49 13.09 14.28
CA ILE A 137 5.42 13.77 13.54
C ILE A 137 5.65 15.29 13.62
N LYS A 138 5.75 15.84 14.83
CA LYS A 138 5.90 17.28 15.06
C LYS A 138 7.14 17.87 14.35
N LYS A 139 8.25 17.11 14.32
CA LYS A 139 9.50 17.55 13.73
C LYS A 139 9.51 17.47 12.20
N LYS A 140 8.84 16.47 11.62
CA LYS A 140 8.98 16.17 10.19
C LYS A 140 7.73 16.46 9.37
N CYS A 141 6.53 16.44 9.97
CA CYS A 141 5.31 16.70 9.23
C CYS A 141 5.23 18.14 8.76
N MET A 142 5.11 18.34 7.46
CA MET A 142 4.94 19.65 6.83
C MET A 142 3.48 19.98 6.54
N TYR A 143 2.58 18.99 6.61
CA TYR A 143 1.15 19.15 6.33
C TYR A 143 0.48 20.02 7.40
N PRO A 144 -0.22 21.10 7.04
CA PRO A 144 -0.67 22.09 8.03
C PRO A 144 -1.98 21.75 8.73
N SER A 145 -2.77 20.80 8.20
CA SER A 145 -4.16 20.57 8.62
C SER A 145 -4.36 19.15 9.16
N TYR A 146 -4.00 18.93 10.41
CA TYR A 146 -4.24 17.66 11.09
C TYR A 146 -4.60 17.85 12.56
N GLU A 147 -5.28 16.87 13.12
CA GLU A 147 -5.47 16.68 14.56
C GLU A 147 -4.89 15.33 14.98
N ILE A 148 -4.49 15.21 16.23
CA ILE A 148 -4.03 13.95 16.83
C ILE A 148 -5.01 13.53 17.92
N LEU A 149 -5.46 12.27 17.83
CA LEU A 149 -6.30 11.61 18.82
C LEU A 149 -5.52 10.44 19.40
N ILE A 150 -5.12 10.54 20.65
CA ILE A 150 -4.58 9.43 21.41
C ILE A 150 -5.75 8.65 21.99
N ILE A 151 -5.85 7.36 21.69
CA ILE A 151 -6.90 6.50 22.21
C ILE A 151 -6.31 5.70 23.36
N GLU A 152 -6.50 6.21 24.58
CA GLU A 152 -6.00 5.62 25.81
C GLU A 152 -6.73 4.31 26.10
N ASN A 153 -6.00 3.20 26.17
CA ASN A 153 -6.53 1.86 26.34
C ASN A 153 -6.05 1.20 27.62
N ASN A 154 -6.62 1.56 28.74
CA ASN A 154 -6.39 0.95 30.06
C ASN A 154 -4.91 0.99 30.51
N SER A 155 -4.28 2.14 30.37
CA SER A 155 -2.94 2.40 30.93
C SER A 155 -2.94 2.30 32.45
N THR A 156 -1.79 1.96 33.01
CA THR A 156 -1.62 1.78 34.47
C THR A 156 -0.41 2.55 35.01
N GLU A 157 0.50 2.99 34.13
CA GLU A 157 1.72 3.71 34.51
C GLU A 157 1.43 5.19 34.77
N GLU A 158 1.86 5.70 35.93
CA GLU A 158 1.70 7.13 36.29
C GLU A 158 2.42 8.06 35.31
N ALA A 159 3.58 7.65 34.80
CA ALA A 159 4.34 8.37 33.78
C ALA A 159 3.52 8.60 32.51
N THR A 160 2.72 7.61 32.10
CA THR A 160 1.85 7.71 30.93
C THR A 160 0.74 8.72 31.16
N PHE A 161 0.08 8.71 32.33
CA PHE A 161 -0.96 9.72 32.63
C PHE A 161 -0.38 11.12 32.78
N SER A 162 0.82 11.26 33.32
CA SER A 162 1.51 12.55 33.38
C SER A 162 1.79 13.08 31.97
N TYR A 163 2.25 12.21 31.06
CA TYR A 163 2.48 12.59 29.68
C TYR A 163 1.19 12.95 28.94
N TYR A 164 0.09 12.25 29.20
CA TYR A 164 -1.21 12.62 28.62
C TYR A 164 -1.63 14.03 29.01
N LYS A 165 -1.43 14.45 30.26
CA LYS A 165 -1.72 15.84 30.70
C LYS A 165 -0.86 16.86 29.93
N GLU A 166 0.42 16.54 29.68
CA GLU A 166 1.30 17.41 28.87
C GLU A 166 0.78 17.52 27.42
N LEU A 167 0.28 16.42 26.84
CA LEU A 167 -0.28 16.40 25.48
C LEU A 167 -1.58 17.20 25.39
N GLU A 168 -2.48 17.07 26.37
CA GLU A 168 -3.73 17.83 26.46
C GLU A 168 -3.47 19.33 26.58
N ALA A 169 -2.45 19.74 27.34
CA ALA A 169 -2.01 21.14 27.42
C ALA A 169 -1.48 21.69 26.09
N GLN A 170 -1.01 20.81 25.18
CA GLN A 170 -0.61 21.17 23.81
C GLN A 170 -1.75 21.08 22.78
N GLY A 171 -3.00 20.80 23.23
CA GLY A 171 -4.17 20.68 22.37
C GLY A 171 -4.35 19.31 21.69
N ILE A 172 -3.55 18.31 22.06
CA ILE A 172 -3.74 16.93 21.60
C ILE A 172 -4.87 16.29 22.41
N ARG A 173 -5.80 15.64 21.74
CA ARG A 173 -6.96 15.02 22.40
C ARG A 173 -6.61 13.63 22.89
N VAL A 174 -6.83 13.35 24.18
CA VAL A 174 -6.71 12.01 24.76
C VAL A 174 -8.10 11.46 25.03
N LEU A 175 -8.45 10.38 24.36
CA LEU A 175 -9.77 9.75 24.41
C LEU A 175 -9.68 8.46 25.22
N LYS A 176 -10.36 8.41 26.35
CA LYS A 176 -10.38 7.20 27.19
C LYS A 176 -11.32 6.15 26.59
N TYR A 177 -10.74 5.02 26.12
CA TYR A 177 -11.53 3.89 25.65
C TYR A 177 -12.30 3.23 26.81
N PRO A 178 -13.63 3.05 26.69
CA PRO A 178 -14.46 2.68 27.84
C PRO A 178 -14.44 1.19 28.21
N LYS A 179 -13.98 0.30 27.30
CA LYS A 179 -13.97 -1.15 27.53
C LYS A 179 -12.61 -1.62 28.05
N GLN A 180 -12.61 -2.73 28.77
CA GLN A 180 -11.39 -3.38 29.23
C GLN A 180 -10.82 -4.31 28.15
N GLY A 181 -9.49 -4.49 28.20
CA GLY A 181 -8.77 -5.37 27.29
C GLY A 181 -8.30 -4.68 26.02
N PHE A 182 -7.68 -5.47 25.14
CA PHE A 182 -7.15 -4.99 23.87
C PHE A 182 -7.94 -5.56 22.69
N ASN A 183 -8.50 -4.69 21.89
CA ASN A 183 -9.10 -4.98 20.60
C ASN A 183 -8.81 -3.81 19.67
N TYR A 184 -7.83 -3.99 18.77
CA TYR A 184 -7.37 -2.94 17.86
C TYR A 184 -8.52 -2.37 17.02
N SER A 185 -9.38 -3.24 16.52
CA SER A 185 -10.54 -2.86 15.71
C SER A 185 -11.52 -1.98 16.47
N ALA A 186 -11.92 -2.41 17.67
CA ALA A 186 -12.88 -1.67 18.51
C ALA A 186 -12.31 -0.34 19.00
N ILE A 187 -11.02 -0.30 19.35
CA ILE A 187 -10.33 0.92 19.79
C ILE A 187 -10.31 1.96 18.66
N ASN A 188 -9.94 1.55 17.44
CA ASN A 188 -9.92 2.46 16.30
C ASN A 188 -11.33 2.87 15.85
N ASN A 189 -12.29 1.95 15.85
CA ASN A 189 -13.69 2.28 15.56
C ASN A 189 -14.24 3.33 16.55
N PHE A 190 -13.85 3.23 17.83
CA PHE A 190 -14.18 4.24 18.84
C PHE A 190 -13.53 5.59 18.52
N GLY A 191 -12.24 5.61 18.19
CA GLY A 191 -11.53 6.84 17.84
C GLY A 191 -12.09 7.54 16.60
N VAL A 192 -12.51 6.77 15.58
CA VAL A 192 -13.10 7.34 14.35
C VAL A 192 -14.40 8.12 14.62
N LYS A 193 -15.20 7.73 15.59
CA LYS A 193 -16.42 8.47 15.96
C LYS A 193 -16.12 9.87 16.47
N GLU A 194 -14.95 10.06 17.06
CA GLU A 194 -14.48 11.34 17.62
C GLU A 194 -13.63 12.15 16.61
N ALA A 195 -13.23 11.53 15.50
CA ALA A 195 -12.40 12.15 14.46
C ALA A 195 -13.20 13.19 13.67
N LYS A 196 -12.60 14.37 13.45
CA LYS A 196 -13.19 15.50 12.71
C LYS A 196 -12.70 15.57 11.27
N GLY A 197 -11.61 14.87 10.94
CA GLY A 197 -10.96 14.90 9.62
C GLY A 197 -11.76 14.19 8.55
N GLU A 198 -11.65 14.68 7.32
CA GLU A 198 -12.13 14.01 6.11
C GLU A 198 -11.30 12.76 5.80
N TYR A 199 -10.04 12.75 6.26
CA TYR A 199 -9.11 11.64 6.14
C TYR A 199 -8.74 11.12 7.51
N LEU A 200 -8.62 9.80 7.61
CA LEU A 200 -8.21 9.07 8.80
C LEU A 200 -6.82 8.51 8.56
N LEU A 201 -5.87 8.77 9.45
CA LEU A 201 -4.58 8.10 9.48
C LEU A 201 -4.53 7.20 10.72
N PHE A 202 -4.63 5.89 10.52
CA PHE A 202 -4.32 4.91 11.54
C PHE A 202 -2.82 4.81 11.69
N LEU A 203 -2.31 5.02 12.88
CA LEU A 203 -0.89 5.03 13.17
C LEU A 203 -0.63 4.35 14.52
N ASN A 204 0.26 3.36 14.54
CA ASN A 204 0.69 2.76 15.80
C ASN A 204 1.53 3.74 16.61
N ASN A 205 1.53 3.59 17.95
CA ASN A 205 2.30 4.44 18.86
C ASN A 205 3.82 4.23 18.80
N ASP A 206 4.27 3.13 18.20
CA ASP A 206 5.68 2.72 18.05
C ASP A 206 6.25 3.00 16.65
N MET A 207 5.72 4.04 16.00
CA MET A 207 6.16 4.50 14.68
C MET A 207 7.10 5.70 14.79
N GLU A 208 8.08 5.79 13.87
CA GLU A 208 8.91 6.98 13.70
C GLU A 208 8.91 7.40 12.23
N ILE A 209 8.52 8.65 11.97
CA ILE A 209 8.42 9.19 10.61
C ILE A 209 9.83 9.38 10.03
N ILE A 210 10.05 8.91 8.79
CA ILE A 210 11.27 9.15 8.01
C ILE A 210 11.01 10.25 6.97
N THR A 211 9.94 10.12 6.19
CA THR A 211 9.61 11.00 5.07
C THR A 211 8.88 12.27 5.55
N PRO A 212 9.42 13.48 5.34
CA PRO A 212 8.79 14.72 5.84
C PRO A 212 7.41 15.03 5.23
N ASP A 213 7.24 14.83 3.92
CA ASP A 213 6.02 15.09 3.16
C ASP A 213 5.10 13.86 3.05
N PHE A 214 5.12 13.02 4.09
CA PHE A 214 4.39 11.75 4.09
C PHE A 214 2.87 11.95 3.98
N MET A 215 2.32 12.94 4.69
CA MET A 215 0.87 13.21 4.64
C MET A 215 0.44 13.74 3.28
N GLU A 216 1.18 14.69 2.71
CA GLU A 216 0.93 15.23 1.38
C GLU A 216 0.88 14.13 0.33
N LYS A 217 1.85 13.20 0.39
CA LYS A 217 1.91 12.03 -0.50
C LYS A 217 0.75 11.06 -0.31
N MET A 218 0.27 10.89 0.92
CA MET A 218 -0.88 10.02 1.19
C MET A 218 -2.20 10.70 0.78
N VAL A 219 -2.42 11.95 1.18
CA VAL A 219 -3.64 12.72 0.85
C VAL A 219 -3.79 12.89 -0.66
N SER A 220 -2.73 13.30 -1.37
CA SER A 220 -2.80 13.49 -2.84
C SER A 220 -3.18 12.21 -3.60
N ASN A 221 -2.76 11.05 -3.10
CA ASN A 221 -3.22 9.76 -3.63
C ASN A 221 -4.71 9.51 -3.36
N LEU A 222 -5.19 9.82 -2.15
CA LEU A 222 -6.58 9.60 -1.73
C LEU A 222 -7.56 10.58 -2.37
N GLN A 223 -7.09 11.75 -2.83
CA GLN A 223 -7.92 12.69 -3.58
C GLN A 223 -8.36 12.16 -4.96
N ARG A 224 -7.77 11.07 -5.41
CA ARG A 224 -8.20 10.32 -6.60
C ARG A 224 -9.43 9.49 -6.23
N PRO A 225 -10.58 9.65 -6.94
CA PRO A 225 -11.86 9.05 -6.51
C PRO A 225 -11.81 7.53 -6.33
N GLN A 226 -11.03 6.85 -7.17
CA GLN A 226 -10.92 5.40 -7.18
C GLN A 226 -10.03 4.82 -6.05
N ILE A 227 -9.38 5.66 -5.23
CA ILE A 227 -8.49 5.19 -4.16
C ILE A 227 -9.22 5.24 -2.82
N GLY A 228 -9.31 4.08 -2.16
CA GLY A 228 -9.93 3.95 -0.84
C GLY A 228 -8.94 4.02 0.31
N ALA A 229 -7.74 3.46 0.14
CA ALA A 229 -6.71 3.51 1.18
C ALA A 229 -5.29 3.59 0.58
N VAL A 230 -4.37 4.15 1.36
CA VAL A 230 -2.93 4.26 1.05
C VAL A 230 -2.13 3.79 2.25
N GLY A 231 -1.20 2.86 2.03
CA GLY A 231 -0.25 2.38 3.03
C GLY A 231 1.17 2.83 2.74
N ALA A 232 1.96 2.97 3.78
CA ALA A 232 3.35 3.36 3.75
C ALA A 232 4.29 2.15 3.56
N LYS A 233 5.57 2.41 3.35
CA LYS A 233 6.65 1.45 3.48
C LYS A 233 7.20 1.51 4.89
N LEU A 234 7.25 0.37 5.56
CA LEU A 234 7.74 0.29 6.93
C LEU A 234 9.05 -0.49 6.99
N TYR A 235 9.94 -0.02 7.86
CA TYR A 235 11.20 -0.66 8.15
C TYR A 235 11.28 -1.08 9.61
N TYR A 236 11.97 -2.19 9.86
CA TYR A 236 12.49 -2.50 11.17
C TYR A 236 13.63 -1.55 11.55
N PRO A 237 13.98 -1.45 12.87
CA PRO A 237 15.09 -0.60 13.32
C PRO A 237 16.46 -0.94 12.67
N ASP A 238 16.62 -2.18 12.19
CA ASP A 238 17.83 -2.66 11.51
C ASP A 238 17.88 -2.27 10.01
N ASN A 239 16.97 -1.40 9.54
CA ASN A 239 16.82 -1.01 8.15
C ASN A 239 16.43 -2.15 7.18
N THR A 240 15.80 -3.19 7.66
CA THR A 240 15.15 -4.15 6.77
C THR A 240 13.66 -3.84 6.61
N VAL A 241 13.10 -4.20 5.44
CA VAL A 241 11.67 -3.98 5.14
C VAL A 241 10.82 -4.85 6.06
N GLN A 242 9.88 -4.21 6.76
CA GLN A 242 8.83 -4.87 7.51
C GLN A 242 7.55 -4.97 6.67
N HIS A 243 7.20 -3.90 5.97
CA HIS A 243 5.99 -3.83 5.15
C HIS A 243 6.25 -3.13 3.80
N ALA A 244 5.85 -3.79 2.72
CA ALA A 244 5.81 -3.23 1.37
C ALA A 244 4.58 -3.73 0.59
N GLY A 245 3.41 -3.66 1.25
CA GLY A 245 2.16 -4.26 0.79
C GLY A 245 1.93 -5.65 1.36
N ILE A 246 0.71 -6.15 1.25
CA ILE A 246 0.29 -7.46 1.72
C ILE A 246 -0.18 -8.30 0.53
N ILE A 247 0.25 -9.56 0.50
CA ILE A 247 -0.14 -10.56 -0.49
C ILE A 247 -1.11 -11.53 0.16
N ILE A 248 -2.28 -11.71 -0.45
CA ILE A 248 -3.29 -12.66 0.02
C ILE A 248 -2.87 -14.09 -0.34
N GLY A 249 -2.95 -14.99 0.63
CA GLY A 249 -2.59 -16.41 0.50
C GLY A 249 -1.26 -16.79 1.11
N ILE A 250 -0.34 -15.87 1.35
CA ILE A 250 0.90 -16.16 2.10
C ILE A 250 0.52 -16.60 3.52
N GLY A 251 1.16 -17.67 4.02
CA GLY A 251 0.85 -18.23 5.34
C GLY A 251 -0.57 -18.79 5.46
N GLY A 252 -1.28 -18.95 4.34
CA GLY A 252 -2.64 -19.47 4.26
C GLY A 252 -3.74 -18.40 4.33
N ILE A 253 -3.44 -17.17 4.75
CA ILE A 253 -4.37 -16.04 4.77
C ILE A 253 -3.76 -14.82 4.06
N ALA A 254 -2.73 -14.22 4.63
CA ALA A 254 -2.07 -13.04 4.09
C ALA A 254 -0.72 -12.83 4.75
N GLY A 255 0.23 -12.22 4.03
CA GLY A 255 1.54 -11.90 4.58
C GLY A 255 2.19 -10.69 3.91
N HIS A 256 3.12 -10.07 4.62
CA HIS A 256 3.84 -8.90 4.15
C HIS A 256 4.80 -9.25 3.00
N ALA A 257 4.77 -8.45 1.94
CA ALA A 257 5.69 -8.57 0.83
C ALA A 257 7.08 -8.04 1.20
N PHE A 258 8.13 -8.68 0.68
CA PHE A 258 9.54 -8.27 0.83
C PHE A 258 10.06 -8.21 2.26
N LEU A 259 9.43 -8.93 3.18
CA LEU A 259 9.86 -8.99 4.59
C LEU A 259 11.37 -9.31 4.68
N GLY A 260 12.13 -8.50 5.45
CA GLY A 260 13.57 -8.66 5.64
C GLY A 260 14.45 -8.16 4.47
N LEU A 261 13.87 -7.59 3.40
CA LEU A 261 14.65 -6.99 2.33
C LEU A 261 15.42 -5.76 2.84
N ALA A 262 16.72 -5.68 2.60
CA ALA A 262 17.53 -4.55 3.03
C ALA A 262 17.05 -3.23 2.40
N ARG A 263 17.07 -2.13 3.16
CA ARG A 263 16.75 -0.79 2.69
C ARG A 263 17.60 -0.41 1.48
N GLY A 264 17.00 0.26 0.51
CA GLY A 264 17.65 0.62 -0.76
C GLY A 264 17.60 -0.48 -1.83
N ARG A 265 17.19 -1.72 -1.48
CA ARG A 265 16.96 -2.77 -2.47
C ARG A 265 15.54 -2.68 -3.02
N SER A 266 15.41 -2.81 -4.33
CA SER A 266 14.15 -2.63 -5.04
C SER A 266 13.28 -3.90 -5.15
N GLY A 267 13.85 -5.08 -4.83
CA GLY A 267 13.15 -6.37 -4.92
C GLY A 267 12.80 -6.80 -6.35
N TYR A 268 11.94 -7.79 -6.48
CA TYR A 268 11.50 -8.34 -7.76
C TYR A 268 10.85 -7.27 -8.64
N LEU A 269 11.42 -7.03 -9.83
CA LEU A 269 10.95 -6.02 -10.79
C LEU A 269 10.67 -4.66 -10.13
N HIS A 270 11.53 -4.25 -9.22
CA HIS A 270 11.45 -2.99 -8.47
C HIS A 270 10.19 -2.78 -7.62
N LYS A 271 9.37 -3.81 -7.41
CA LYS A 271 8.06 -3.70 -6.73
C LYS A 271 8.14 -3.16 -5.30
N ALA A 272 9.25 -3.38 -4.59
CA ALA A 272 9.46 -2.79 -3.26
C ALA A 272 9.70 -1.26 -3.29
N SER A 273 9.96 -0.68 -4.47
CA SER A 273 10.28 0.74 -4.68
C SER A 273 9.29 1.46 -5.60
N LEU A 274 8.27 0.75 -6.11
CA LEU A 274 7.27 1.31 -7.02
C LEU A 274 5.93 1.51 -6.34
N GLN A 275 5.31 2.65 -6.62
CA GLN A 275 3.92 2.89 -6.26
C GLN A 275 3.02 1.95 -7.06
N MET A 276 2.21 1.17 -6.37
CA MET A 276 1.36 0.17 -7.03
C MET A 276 0.07 -0.12 -6.26
N ASN A 277 -0.91 -0.69 -6.95
CA ASN A 277 -2.07 -1.26 -6.30
C ASN A 277 -1.71 -2.60 -5.67
N VAL A 278 -2.22 -2.83 -4.48
CA VAL A 278 -2.06 -4.06 -3.70
C VAL A 278 -3.42 -4.47 -3.14
N SER A 279 -3.55 -5.72 -2.70
CA SER A 279 -4.81 -6.21 -2.12
C SER A 279 -5.04 -5.72 -0.70
N ALA A 280 -3.96 -5.47 0.06
CA ALA A 280 -4.03 -4.88 1.39
C ALA A 280 -2.73 -4.19 1.79
N VAL A 281 -2.83 -3.31 2.79
CA VAL A 281 -1.72 -2.67 3.51
C VAL A 281 -1.99 -2.73 5.00
N THR A 282 -0.93 -2.64 5.81
CA THR A 282 -1.08 -2.68 7.27
C THR A 282 -1.62 -1.39 7.86
N ALA A 283 -2.49 -1.50 8.84
CA ALA A 283 -3.01 -0.36 9.60
C ALA A 283 -2.00 0.23 10.59
N ALA A 284 -0.80 -0.33 10.71
CA ALA A 284 0.28 0.30 11.47
C ALA A 284 0.63 1.72 10.94
N CYS A 285 0.48 1.94 9.60
CA CYS A 285 0.42 3.26 8.97
C CYS A 285 -0.44 3.20 7.70
N MET A 286 -1.73 3.48 7.84
CA MET A 286 -2.69 3.46 6.75
C MET A 286 -3.56 4.70 6.78
N MET A 287 -3.62 5.43 5.66
CA MET A 287 -4.55 6.55 5.50
C MET A 287 -5.69 6.18 4.58
N MET A 288 -6.90 6.65 4.90
CA MET A 288 -8.08 6.46 4.07
C MET A 288 -9.09 7.59 4.24
N LYS A 289 -10.05 7.69 3.32
CA LYS A 289 -11.16 8.62 3.47
C LYS A 289 -12.11 8.13 4.56
N LYS A 290 -12.59 9.06 5.41
CA LYS A 290 -13.57 8.73 6.45
C LYS A 290 -14.87 8.18 5.85
N GLU A 291 -15.35 8.77 4.75
CA GLU A 291 -16.54 8.28 4.02
C GLU A 291 -16.41 6.81 3.59
N VAL A 292 -15.22 6.40 3.08
CA VAL A 292 -14.97 5.02 2.65
C VAL A 292 -14.91 4.08 3.85
N PHE A 293 -14.31 4.52 4.97
CA PHE A 293 -14.30 3.76 6.21
C PHE A 293 -15.72 3.47 6.72
N GLU A 294 -16.59 4.49 6.72
CA GLU A 294 -17.98 4.37 7.14
C GLU A 294 -18.80 3.51 6.16
N GLU A 295 -18.62 3.70 4.85
CA GLU A 295 -19.29 2.91 3.80
C GLU A 295 -19.04 1.40 3.95
N VAL A 296 -17.80 1.02 4.25
CA VAL A 296 -17.45 -0.41 4.40
C VAL A 296 -17.69 -0.94 5.82
N GLY A 297 -18.19 -0.12 6.75
CA GLY A 297 -18.57 -0.51 8.12
C GLY A 297 -17.42 -0.55 9.13
N GLY A 298 -16.31 0.13 8.86
CA GLY A 298 -15.17 0.22 9.78
C GLY A 298 -14.36 -1.08 9.92
N PHE A 299 -13.57 -1.18 10.98
CA PHE A 299 -12.86 -2.42 11.32
C PHE A 299 -13.82 -3.48 11.87
N GLU A 300 -13.57 -4.74 11.52
CA GLU A 300 -14.30 -5.89 12.08
C GLU A 300 -13.81 -6.21 13.51
N GLU A 301 -14.70 -6.07 14.50
CA GLU A 301 -14.33 -6.22 15.90
C GLU A 301 -14.06 -7.67 16.33
N GLU A 302 -14.50 -8.67 15.55
CA GLU A 302 -14.11 -10.07 15.76
C GLU A 302 -12.63 -10.32 15.42
N LEU A 303 -12.02 -9.45 14.61
CA LEU A 303 -10.60 -9.44 14.31
C LEU A 303 -9.88 -8.46 15.27
N SER A 304 -9.63 -8.90 16.47
CA SER A 304 -9.14 -8.03 17.55
C SER A 304 -7.67 -7.62 17.40
N VAL A 305 -6.86 -8.43 16.72
CA VAL A 305 -5.41 -8.22 16.57
C VAL A 305 -4.93 -8.51 15.16
N ALA A 306 -5.10 -9.74 14.65
CA ALA A 306 -4.59 -10.13 13.34
C ALA A 306 -5.64 -9.91 12.24
N PHE A 307 -5.16 -9.59 11.03
CA PHE A 307 -5.95 -9.50 9.80
C PHE A 307 -7.08 -8.46 9.76
N ASN A 308 -7.22 -7.63 10.79
CA ASN A 308 -8.22 -6.56 10.80
C ASN A 308 -8.02 -5.56 9.65
N ASP A 309 -6.78 -5.19 9.35
CA ASP A 309 -6.38 -4.35 8.23
C ASP A 309 -6.58 -5.06 6.88
N VAL A 310 -6.28 -6.35 6.82
CA VAL A 310 -6.50 -7.18 5.62
C VAL A 310 -7.99 -7.24 5.29
N ASP A 311 -8.84 -7.58 6.26
CA ASP A 311 -10.30 -7.63 6.09
C ASP A 311 -10.87 -6.28 5.64
N LEU A 312 -10.46 -5.20 6.30
CA LEU A 312 -10.86 -3.83 5.93
C LEU A 312 -10.48 -3.52 4.48
N CYS A 313 -9.22 -3.76 4.09
CA CYS A 313 -8.76 -3.54 2.73
C CYS A 313 -9.53 -4.38 1.70
N LEU A 314 -9.83 -5.65 2.02
CA LEU A 314 -10.61 -6.52 1.13
C LEU A 314 -12.05 -6.04 0.98
N ARG A 315 -12.69 -5.50 2.03
CA ARG A 315 -14.03 -4.87 1.93
C ARG A 315 -14.00 -3.59 1.10
N ILE A 316 -12.96 -2.77 1.25
CA ILE A 316 -12.72 -1.59 0.41
C ILE A 316 -12.58 -2.00 -1.06
N GLY A 317 -11.81 -3.06 -1.35
CA GLY A 317 -11.67 -3.61 -2.70
C GLY A 317 -13.00 -4.14 -3.27
N LYS A 318 -13.84 -4.79 -2.43
CA LYS A 318 -15.17 -5.28 -2.80
C LYS A 318 -16.14 -4.13 -3.10
N ALA A 319 -16.00 -2.98 -2.44
CA ALA A 319 -16.75 -1.76 -2.71
C ALA A 319 -16.30 -1.05 -4.01
N GLY A 320 -15.25 -1.55 -4.69
CA GLY A 320 -14.78 -1.02 -5.98
C GLY A 320 -13.59 -0.09 -5.89
N TYR A 321 -13.11 0.24 -4.70
CA TYR A 321 -11.94 1.08 -4.52
C TYR A 321 -10.63 0.28 -4.66
N LYS A 322 -9.53 1.01 -4.86
CA LYS A 322 -8.18 0.44 -4.94
C LYS A 322 -7.37 0.81 -3.70
N ILE A 323 -6.51 -0.10 -3.29
CA ILE A 323 -5.53 0.12 -2.23
C ILE A 323 -4.20 0.45 -2.89
N VAL A 324 -3.53 1.47 -2.42
CA VAL A 324 -2.22 1.90 -2.92
C VAL A 324 -1.14 1.63 -1.87
N TYR A 325 -0.09 0.94 -2.26
CA TYR A 325 1.18 0.94 -1.56
C TYR A 325 2.03 2.08 -2.10
N ASN A 326 2.44 3.01 -1.24
CA ASN A 326 3.31 4.14 -1.60
C ASN A 326 4.69 3.98 -0.95
N PRO A 327 5.72 3.53 -1.68
CA PRO A 327 7.06 3.30 -1.15
C PRO A 327 7.83 4.58 -0.83
N HIS A 328 7.28 5.76 -1.20
CA HIS A 328 7.89 7.07 -0.94
C HIS A 328 7.40 7.71 0.36
N VAL A 329 6.55 6.99 1.09
CA VAL A 329 6.16 7.25 2.47
C VAL A 329 6.88 6.20 3.33
N GLU A 330 7.95 6.59 4.00
CA GLU A 330 8.79 5.68 4.78
C GLU A 330 8.70 6.00 6.28
N LEU A 331 8.57 4.96 7.11
CA LEU A 331 8.60 5.04 8.56
C LEU A 331 9.41 3.86 9.14
N TYR A 332 9.99 4.04 10.32
CA TYR A 332 10.36 2.92 11.18
C TYR A 332 9.17 2.45 11.99
N HIS A 333 9.07 1.16 12.22
CA HIS A 333 8.09 0.52 13.10
C HIS A 333 8.83 -0.37 14.11
N TYR A 334 8.81 0.03 15.36
CA TYR A 334 9.53 -0.61 16.47
C TYR A 334 8.74 -1.78 17.06
N GLU A 335 8.13 -2.60 16.20
CA GLU A 335 7.20 -3.68 16.52
C GLU A 335 7.62 -4.50 17.76
N SER A 336 6.62 -5.00 18.49
CA SER A 336 6.75 -5.92 19.64
C SER A 336 7.22 -5.33 20.97
N LYS A 337 7.43 -4.02 21.10
CA LYS A 337 7.77 -3.43 22.40
C LYS A 337 6.62 -3.53 23.42
N SER A 338 5.37 -3.52 22.94
CA SER A 338 4.18 -3.49 23.79
C SER A 338 3.45 -4.84 23.94
N ARG A 339 3.60 -5.79 23.02
CA ARG A 339 2.79 -7.03 23.00
C ARG A 339 3.53 -8.29 23.44
N GLY A 340 4.85 -8.35 23.32
CA GLY A 340 5.62 -9.59 23.51
C GLY A 340 5.30 -10.66 22.45
N ALA A 341 5.88 -11.86 22.61
CA ALA A 341 5.68 -12.97 21.68
C ALA A 341 4.24 -13.55 21.75
N GLU A 342 3.77 -14.15 20.65
CA GLU A 342 2.46 -14.82 20.52
C GLU A 342 2.52 -16.28 21.06
N ASP A 343 3.08 -16.48 22.26
CA ASP A 343 3.42 -17.78 22.86
C ASP A 343 2.46 -18.23 23.98
N ASP A 344 1.51 -17.38 24.38
CA ASP A 344 0.48 -17.69 25.37
C ASP A 344 -0.69 -18.47 24.70
N GLU A 345 -1.22 -19.50 25.37
CA GLU A 345 -2.33 -20.34 24.90
C GLU A 345 -3.58 -19.51 24.51
N LYS A 346 -3.87 -18.43 25.23
CA LYS A 346 -4.97 -17.52 24.90
C LYS A 346 -4.73 -16.77 23.59
N LYS A 347 -3.51 -16.30 23.38
CA LYS A 347 -3.11 -15.61 22.15
C LYS A 347 -3.16 -16.56 20.95
N VAL A 348 -2.69 -17.80 21.11
CA VAL A 348 -2.75 -18.83 20.08
C VAL A 348 -4.20 -19.14 19.70
N ARG A 349 -5.11 -19.34 20.68
CA ARG A 349 -6.54 -19.60 20.42
C ARG A 349 -7.22 -18.42 19.71
N ARG A 350 -6.93 -17.19 20.14
CA ARG A 350 -7.41 -15.97 19.47
C ARG A 350 -6.94 -15.96 18.02
N PHE A 351 -5.65 -16.13 17.76
CA PHE A 351 -5.10 -16.11 16.41
C PHE A 351 -5.72 -17.20 15.52
N GLN A 352 -5.99 -18.39 16.06
CA GLN A 352 -6.70 -19.44 15.34
C GLN A 352 -8.13 -19.04 14.99
N SER A 353 -8.88 -18.43 15.92
CA SER A 353 -10.23 -17.94 15.64
C SER A 353 -10.24 -16.85 14.57
N GLU A 354 -9.26 -15.94 14.59
CA GLU A 354 -9.10 -14.90 13.55
C GLU A 354 -8.76 -15.52 12.18
N ILE A 355 -7.95 -16.57 12.11
CA ILE A 355 -7.72 -17.35 10.88
C ILE A 355 -9.00 -18.01 10.37
N GLU A 356 -9.78 -18.63 11.24
CA GLU A 356 -11.04 -19.29 10.87
C GLU A 356 -12.06 -18.27 10.36
N PHE A 357 -12.17 -17.11 11.01
CA PHE A 357 -12.99 -16.00 10.56
C PHE A 357 -12.60 -15.55 9.14
N MET A 358 -11.33 -15.28 8.90
CA MET A 358 -10.83 -14.88 7.59
C MET A 358 -11.07 -15.93 6.52
N ARG A 359 -10.86 -17.21 6.84
CA ARG A 359 -11.14 -18.33 5.92
C ARG A 359 -12.63 -18.42 5.57
N SER A 360 -13.52 -18.33 6.56
CA SER A 360 -14.96 -18.42 6.32
C SER A 360 -15.45 -17.27 5.44
N ARG A 361 -15.01 -16.05 5.72
CA ARG A 361 -15.44 -14.84 5.03
C ARG A 361 -14.86 -14.72 3.62
N TRP A 362 -13.59 -15.09 3.44
CA TRP A 362 -12.83 -14.84 2.22
C TRP A 362 -12.42 -16.08 1.44
N ILE A 363 -13.06 -17.23 1.69
CA ILE A 363 -12.71 -18.52 1.06
C ILE A 363 -12.70 -18.46 -0.48
N GLY A 364 -13.63 -17.70 -1.09
CA GLY A 364 -13.69 -17.53 -2.54
C GLY A 364 -12.45 -16.82 -3.08
N LEU A 365 -12.00 -15.75 -2.41
CA LEU A 365 -10.80 -15.01 -2.77
C LEU A 365 -9.53 -15.84 -2.54
N LEU A 366 -9.45 -16.51 -1.38
CA LEU A 366 -8.29 -17.36 -1.06
C LEU A 366 -8.12 -18.50 -2.08
N LYS A 367 -9.22 -19.05 -2.61
CA LYS A 367 -9.19 -20.07 -3.69
C LYS A 367 -8.85 -19.47 -5.04
N ALA A 368 -9.35 -18.27 -5.36
CA ALA A 368 -9.09 -17.59 -6.63
C ALA A 368 -7.66 -17.03 -6.72
N GLY A 369 -7.05 -16.73 -5.58
CA GLY A 369 -5.75 -16.06 -5.46
C GLY A 369 -5.87 -14.55 -5.42
N ASP A 370 -4.77 -13.91 -5.03
CA ASP A 370 -4.65 -12.46 -4.93
C ASP A 370 -4.74 -11.79 -6.32
N PRO A 371 -5.70 -10.88 -6.57
CA PRO A 371 -5.85 -10.21 -7.86
C PRO A 371 -4.67 -9.29 -8.23
N CYS A 372 -3.86 -8.89 -7.25
CA CYS A 372 -2.67 -8.05 -7.44
C CYS A 372 -1.36 -8.85 -7.51
N TYR A 373 -1.44 -10.18 -7.44
CA TYR A 373 -0.27 -11.08 -7.42
C TYR A 373 -0.30 -12.08 -8.57
N ASN A 374 0.85 -12.27 -9.23
CA ASN A 374 0.91 -13.21 -10.36
C ASN A 374 0.83 -14.65 -9.86
N PRO A 375 -0.10 -15.48 -10.37
CA PRO A 375 -0.29 -16.86 -9.90
C PRO A 375 0.89 -17.80 -10.20
N ASN A 376 1.86 -17.39 -11.03
CA ASN A 376 3.10 -18.13 -11.25
C ASN A 376 4.17 -17.89 -10.16
N LEU A 377 3.92 -16.95 -9.25
CA LEU A 377 4.79 -16.68 -8.13
C LEU A 377 4.37 -17.48 -6.89
N THR A 378 5.36 -17.80 -6.04
CA THR A 378 5.11 -18.62 -4.86
C THR A 378 4.40 -17.86 -3.73
N LEU A 379 3.52 -18.55 -3.02
CA LEU A 379 2.96 -18.09 -1.74
C LEU A 379 3.71 -18.68 -0.52
N ALA A 380 4.78 -19.46 -0.76
CA ALA A 380 5.60 -20.02 0.30
C ALA A 380 6.67 -19.06 0.83
N SER A 381 6.84 -17.90 0.16
CA SER A 381 7.76 -16.84 0.59
C SER A 381 7.27 -15.47 0.13
N TRP A 382 7.80 -14.43 0.74
CA TRP A 382 7.42 -13.02 0.54
C TRP A 382 8.28 -12.27 -0.50
N ASN A 383 9.16 -12.97 -1.22
CA ASN A 383 10.17 -12.37 -2.12
C ASN A 383 9.79 -12.39 -3.61
N TYR A 384 8.55 -12.76 -3.94
CA TYR A 384 8.08 -12.93 -5.33
C TYR A 384 8.84 -14.00 -6.12
N GLY A 385 9.34 -15.03 -5.45
CA GLY A 385 9.98 -16.16 -6.10
C GLY A 385 9.02 -16.96 -6.99
N LEU A 386 9.57 -17.72 -7.95
CA LEU A 386 8.76 -18.59 -8.81
C LEU A 386 8.19 -19.77 -8.01
N ARG A 387 7.01 -20.23 -8.41
CA ARG A 387 6.42 -21.45 -7.87
C ARG A 387 7.23 -22.67 -8.27
N ALA A 388 7.48 -23.56 -7.30
CA ALA A 388 8.17 -24.83 -7.54
C ALA A 388 7.24 -25.98 -7.97
N ASP A 389 5.91 -25.81 -7.85
CA ASP A 389 4.90 -26.86 -8.07
C ASP A 389 4.55 -27.14 -9.56
N GLY A 390 5.36 -26.65 -10.48
CA GLY A 390 5.26 -26.92 -11.92
C GLY A 390 4.08 -26.25 -12.63
N ARG A 391 3.23 -25.49 -11.96
CA ARG A 391 2.11 -24.78 -12.61
C ARG A 391 2.55 -23.64 -13.52
N GLY A 392 3.81 -23.19 -13.39
CA GLY A 392 4.48 -22.25 -14.30
C GLY A 392 5.18 -22.94 -15.48
N VAL A 393 4.87 -24.21 -15.77
CA VAL A 393 5.49 -24.98 -16.85
C VAL A 393 5.17 -24.35 -18.21
N LYS A 394 6.20 -24.16 -18.99
CA LYS A 394 6.08 -23.70 -20.36
C LYS A 394 5.10 -24.58 -21.12
N PRO A 395 4.10 -24.03 -21.82
CA PRO A 395 3.01 -24.83 -22.44
C PRO A 395 3.49 -25.84 -23.49
N TRP A 396 4.74 -25.77 -23.91
CA TRP A 396 5.40 -26.69 -24.88
C TRP A 396 6.30 -27.76 -24.23
N ILE A 397 6.39 -27.81 -22.91
CA ILE A 397 7.03 -28.91 -22.18
C ILE A 397 5.90 -29.82 -21.72
N LYS A 398 5.71 -30.93 -22.45
CA LYS A 398 4.85 -32.03 -22.05
C LYS A 398 5.60 -32.95 -21.10
#